data_330ffb53f269920ecd7d19740e3d605d
#
_entry.id   330ffb53f269920ecd7d19740e3d605d
#
_cell.length_a   1.000
_cell.length_b   1.000
_cell.length_c   1.000
_cell.angle_alpha   90.00
_cell.angle_beta   90.00
_cell.angle_gamma   90.00
#
_symmetry.space_group_name_H-M   'P 1'
#
loop_
_entity.id
_entity.type
_entity.pdbx_description
1 polymer ?
#
loop_
_entity_poly.entity_id
_entity_poly.type
_entity_poly.pdbx_seq_one_letter_code
_entity_poly.pdbx_strand_id
1 'polypeptide(L)'
;KKQCGIGVTRKRPYTDVDGLITNEPNVVLATFYADCVPLYFVDPVHRAIGLSHSGWRGTVNRMGKQTLIAMNREFGTEAHDVIAAIGPSICQDCYEISQDVAEHFVDEFATTDDPHASDILLYKGDGKYQLNLWECNRRVLVEAGVQEDNIAISNICTCCNPSLLFSHRASHGKRGNLGAFMFLK
;
A
#
# COMPACT_ATOMS: atom_id res chain seq x y z
N LYS A 1 11.87 -7.92 8.32
CA LYS A 1 12.96 -7.50 9.23
C LYS A 1 12.32 -7.00 10.52
N LYS A 2 12.70 -7.57 11.67
CA LYS A 2 12.39 -7.03 12.99
C LYS A 2 13.05 -5.67 13.11
N GLN A 3 12.35 -4.61 12.79
CA GLN A 3 12.91 -3.29 12.98
C GLN A 3 11.84 -2.34 13.41
N CYS A 4 11.63 -2.32 14.64
CA CYS A 4 10.66 -1.46 15.18
C CYS A 4 11.32 -0.51 16.14
N GLY A 5 11.37 0.72 15.74
CA GLY A 5 11.38 1.92 16.51
C GLY A 5 12.09 1.90 17.88
N ILE A 6 13.21 1.25 18.01
CA ILE A 6 13.98 1.39 19.23
C ILE A 6 14.72 2.73 19.16
N GLY A 7 14.02 3.77 19.56
CA GLY A 7 14.59 5.09 19.80
C GLY A 7 14.96 5.87 18.56
N VAL A 8 14.52 7.10 18.51
CA VAL A 8 14.79 8.09 17.45
C VAL A 8 16.29 8.37 17.27
N THR A 9 17.12 7.95 18.22
CA THR A 9 18.56 8.26 18.29
C THR A 9 19.49 7.20 17.71
N ARG A 10 18.97 6.02 17.33
CA ARG A 10 19.81 4.96 16.78
C ARG A 10 19.94 5.10 15.27
N LYS A 11 21.17 4.93 14.76
CA LYS A 11 21.44 4.80 13.33
C LYS A 11 20.57 3.65 12.77
N ARG A 12 19.76 3.93 11.77
CA ARG A 12 18.91 2.92 11.14
C ARG A 12 19.79 1.93 10.39
N PRO A 13 19.78 0.64 10.74
CA PRO A 13 20.63 -0.37 10.11
C PRO A 13 20.04 -0.90 8.79
N TYR A 14 19.08 -0.20 8.20
CA TYR A 14 18.37 -0.63 7.00
C TYR A 14 18.22 0.55 6.01
N THR A 15 18.26 0.22 4.75
CA THR A 15 17.98 1.07 3.58
C THR A 15 16.91 0.41 2.73
N ASP A 16 16.19 1.18 1.93
CA ASP A 16 15.21 0.70 0.95
C ASP A 16 14.16 -0.25 1.57
N VAL A 17 13.54 0.20 2.67
CA VAL A 17 12.51 -0.56 3.38
C VAL A 17 11.21 0.19 3.30
N ASP A 18 10.23 -0.38 2.60
CA ASP A 18 8.88 0.15 2.42
C ASP A 18 7.83 -0.51 3.33
N GLY A 19 8.20 -1.49 4.15
CA GLY A 19 7.32 -2.17 5.09
C GLY A 19 7.93 -2.34 6.47
N LEU A 20 7.10 -2.15 7.50
CA LEU A 20 7.46 -2.29 8.93
C LEU A 20 6.44 -3.20 9.61
N ILE A 21 6.90 -4.07 10.51
CA ILE A 21 6.04 -4.95 11.28
C ILE A 21 6.48 -4.98 12.75
N THR A 22 5.56 -5.18 13.66
CA THR A 22 5.87 -5.37 15.09
C THR A 22 4.75 -6.11 15.82
N ASN A 23 5.13 -6.83 16.90
CA ASN A 23 4.22 -7.32 17.92
C ASN A 23 4.58 -6.74 19.32
N GLU A 24 5.50 -5.77 19.37
CA GLU A 24 5.89 -5.11 20.61
C GLU A 24 4.96 -3.93 20.92
N PRO A 25 4.39 -3.86 22.14
CA PRO A 25 3.58 -2.72 22.57
C PRO A 25 4.40 -1.43 22.61
N ASN A 26 3.71 -0.29 22.38
CA ASN A 26 4.29 1.04 22.43
C ASN A 26 5.38 1.34 21.39
N VAL A 27 5.58 0.45 20.40
CA VAL A 27 6.42 0.71 19.25
C VAL A 27 5.57 1.32 18.14
N VAL A 28 5.90 2.53 17.72
CA VAL A 28 5.19 3.23 16.65
C VAL A 28 5.82 2.88 15.31
N LEU A 29 5.03 2.29 14.41
CA LEU A 29 5.34 2.20 12.99
C LEU A 29 4.94 3.50 12.31
N ALA A 30 5.79 4.04 11.44
CA ALA A 30 5.52 5.26 10.70
C ALA A 30 6.01 5.15 9.26
N THR A 31 5.16 5.51 8.30
CA THR A 31 5.50 5.68 6.89
C THR A 31 5.06 7.05 6.39
N PHE A 32 5.73 7.57 5.36
CA PHE A 32 5.45 8.89 4.80
C PHE A 32 5.27 8.80 3.29
N TYR A 33 4.28 9.50 2.76
CA TYR A 33 3.89 9.41 1.36
C TYR A 33 3.12 10.65 0.89
N ALA A 34 2.94 10.77 -0.40
CA ALA A 34 1.93 11.63 -1.01
C ALA A 34 1.51 10.96 -2.33
N ASP A 35 0.23 10.60 -2.42
CA ASP A 35 -0.43 9.81 -3.46
C ASP A 35 -0.20 8.28 -3.40
N CYS A 36 0.96 7.80 -2.96
CA CYS A 36 1.19 6.36 -2.80
C CYS A 36 0.26 5.75 -1.74
N VAL A 37 0.02 4.46 -1.83
CA VAL A 37 -0.93 3.73 -0.96
C VAL A 37 -0.27 3.31 0.35
N PRO A 38 -0.77 3.75 1.52
CA PRO A 38 -0.43 3.14 2.80
C PRO A 38 -1.30 1.89 3.00
N LEU A 39 -0.65 0.77 3.34
CA LEU A 39 -1.30 -0.48 3.68
C LEU A 39 -1.14 -0.74 5.18
N TYR A 40 -2.26 -0.97 5.85
CA TYR A 40 -2.33 -1.26 7.28
C TYR A 40 -2.72 -2.71 7.48
N PHE A 41 -2.07 -3.39 8.43
CA PHE A 41 -2.32 -4.79 8.75
C PHE A 41 -2.45 -4.94 10.27
N VAL A 42 -3.49 -5.63 10.69
CA VAL A 42 -3.73 -5.99 12.09
C VAL A 42 -3.97 -7.49 12.17
N ASP A 43 -3.14 -8.18 12.92
CA ASP A 43 -3.36 -9.56 13.33
C ASP A 43 -3.85 -9.58 14.77
N PRO A 44 -5.13 -9.81 15.04
CA PRO A 44 -5.67 -9.85 16.39
C PRO A 44 -5.27 -11.13 17.14
N VAL A 45 -4.96 -12.21 16.44
CA VAL A 45 -4.63 -13.52 17.01
C VAL A 45 -3.24 -13.48 17.64
N HIS A 46 -2.24 -13.01 16.89
CA HIS A 46 -0.85 -12.93 17.35
C HIS A 46 -0.49 -11.55 17.91
N ARG A 47 -1.46 -10.62 17.98
CA ARG A 47 -1.26 -9.25 18.43
C ARG A 47 -0.10 -8.57 17.69
N ALA A 48 -0.12 -8.66 16.37
CA ALA A 48 0.90 -8.08 15.51
C ALA A 48 0.30 -7.04 14.56
N ILE A 49 1.10 -6.07 14.18
CA ILE A 49 0.73 -5.05 13.21
C ILE A 49 1.78 -4.90 12.12
N GLY A 50 1.33 -4.48 10.94
CA GLY A 50 2.16 -4.12 9.81
C GLY A 50 1.73 -2.80 9.20
N LEU A 51 2.69 -2.03 8.70
CA LEU A 51 2.45 -0.78 7.98
C LEU A 51 3.40 -0.69 6.80
N SER A 52 2.88 -0.56 5.59
CA SER A 52 3.67 -0.57 4.37
C SER A 52 3.32 0.58 3.43
N HIS A 53 4.31 1.06 2.69
CA HIS A 53 4.19 2.04 1.63
C HIS A 53 4.16 1.31 0.27
N SER A 54 3.05 1.41 -0.45
CA SER A 54 2.84 0.76 -1.74
C SER A 54 2.58 1.81 -2.83
N GLY A 55 3.65 2.40 -3.38
CA GLY A 55 3.58 3.13 -4.64
C GLY A 55 3.44 2.14 -5.81
N TRP A 56 3.43 2.62 -7.07
CA TRP A 56 3.24 1.73 -8.21
C TRP A 56 4.26 0.58 -8.28
N ARG A 57 5.55 0.84 -7.98
CA ARG A 57 6.59 -0.21 -7.92
C ARG A 57 6.34 -1.19 -6.78
N GLY A 58 5.94 -0.70 -5.61
CA GLY A 58 5.57 -1.55 -4.47
C GLY A 58 4.36 -2.43 -4.79
N THR A 59 3.38 -1.89 -5.50
CA THR A 59 2.18 -2.62 -5.92
C THR A 59 2.52 -3.73 -6.92
N VAL A 60 3.30 -3.44 -7.96
CA VAL A 60 3.79 -4.45 -8.92
C VAL A 60 4.62 -5.52 -8.22
N ASN A 61 5.47 -5.14 -7.25
CA ASN A 61 6.26 -6.09 -6.44
C ASN A 61 5.47 -6.71 -5.28
N ARG A 62 4.13 -6.57 -5.28
CA ARG A 62 3.22 -7.20 -4.31
C ARG A 62 3.57 -6.89 -2.86
N MET A 63 3.81 -5.62 -2.53
CA MET A 63 4.23 -5.16 -1.19
C MET A 63 3.30 -5.68 -0.08
N GLY A 64 1.99 -5.71 -0.29
CA GLY A 64 1.04 -6.25 0.68
C GLY A 64 1.32 -7.71 1.02
N LYS A 65 1.53 -8.55 0.00
CA LYS A 65 1.89 -9.96 0.17
C LYS A 65 3.25 -10.13 0.87
N GLN A 66 4.24 -9.31 0.51
CA GLN A 66 5.56 -9.35 1.17
C GLN A 66 5.47 -9.00 2.66
N THR A 67 4.60 -8.07 3.02
CA THR A 67 4.35 -7.71 4.42
C THR A 67 3.72 -8.87 5.18
N LEU A 68 2.70 -9.53 4.61
CA LEU A 68 2.06 -10.70 5.20
C LEU A 68 3.04 -11.87 5.38
N ILE A 69 3.88 -12.14 4.37
CA ILE A 69 4.96 -13.15 4.48
C ILE A 69 5.92 -12.82 5.64
N ALA A 70 6.28 -11.53 5.80
CA ALA A 70 7.14 -11.12 6.90
C ALA A 70 6.44 -11.28 8.26
N MET A 71 5.15 -10.94 8.36
CA MET A 71 4.35 -11.14 9.58
C MET A 71 4.21 -12.64 9.93
N ASN A 72 3.92 -13.47 8.93
CA ASN A 72 3.86 -14.93 9.13
C ASN A 72 5.20 -15.48 9.66
N ARG A 73 6.30 -15.14 9.00
CA ARG A 73 7.63 -15.63 9.37
C ARG A 73 8.05 -15.20 10.79
N GLU A 74 7.73 -13.97 11.19
CA GLU A 74 8.21 -13.40 12.47
C GLU A 74 7.24 -13.65 13.62
N PHE A 75 5.94 -13.75 13.36
CA PHE A 75 4.91 -13.79 14.39
C PHE A 75 3.95 -14.99 14.27
N GLY A 76 4.02 -15.74 13.16
CA GLY A 76 3.07 -16.83 12.88
C GLY A 76 1.72 -16.32 12.35
N THR A 77 1.62 -15.06 11.93
CA THR A 77 0.40 -14.47 11.36
C THR A 77 -0.11 -15.28 10.19
N GLU A 78 -1.37 -15.69 10.23
CA GLU A 78 -2.07 -16.31 9.10
C GLU A 78 -2.88 -15.23 8.36
N ALA A 79 -2.77 -15.19 7.03
CA ALA A 79 -3.37 -14.12 6.24
C ALA A 79 -4.90 -14.02 6.41
N HIS A 80 -5.59 -15.14 6.63
CA HIS A 80 -7.04 -15.17 6.83
C HIS A 80 -7.52 -14.53 8.15
N ASP A 81 -6.62 -14.38 9.13
CA ASP A 81 -6.91 -13.73 10.41
C ASP A 81 -6.67 -12.21 10.37
N VAL A 82 -6.00 -11.74 9.30
CA VAL A 82 -5.59 -10.33 9.19
C VAL A 82 -6.77 -9.45 8.78
N ILE A 83 -6.89 -8.33 9.47
CA ILE A 83 -7.70 -7.18 9.05
C ILE A 83 -6.77 -6.20 8.36
N ALA A 84 -7.07 -5.85 7.11
CA ALA A 84 -6.27 -4.93 6.32
C ALA A 84 -7.02 -3.66 5.95
N ALA A 85 -6.30 -2.55 5.79
CA ALA A 85 -6.88 -1.33 5.26
C ALA A 85 -5.96 -0.67 4.22
N ILE A 86 -6.60 -0.17 3.16
CA ILE A 86 -6.01 0.64 2.09
C ILE A 86 -6.36 2.10 2.42
N GLY A 87 -5.37 2.87 2.85
CA GLY A 87 -5.57 4.23 3.32
C GLY A 87 -5.68 5.28 2.22
N PRO A 88 -5.89 6.55 2.59
CA PRO A 88 -6.01 7.67 1.65
C PRO A 88 -4.81 7.74 0.70
N SER A 89 -5.09 7.77 -0.61
CA SER A 89 -4.10 7.76 -1.69
C SER A 89 -4.74 8.22 -2.99
N ILE A 90 -4.01 8.28 -4.08
CA ILE A 90 -4.53 8.76 -5.35
C ILE A 90 -5.53 7.75 -5.96
N CYS A 91 -6.69 8.24 -6.43
CA CYS A 91 -7.69 7.41 -7.11
C CYS A 91 -7.34 7.20 -8.59
N GLN A 92 -8.04 6.27 -9.24
CA GLN A 92 -7.86 5.95 -10.65
C GLN A 92 -8.00 7.18 -11.55
N ASP A 93 -9.05 7.97 -11.37
CA ASP A 93 -9.33 9.15 -12.22
C ASP A 93 -8.23 10.20 -12.18
N CYS A 94 -7.48 10.27 -11.10
CA CYS A 94 -6.37 11.21 -10.94
C CYS A 94 -5.01 10.62 -11.31
N TYR A 95 -4.90 9.28 -11.41
CA TYR A 95 -3.60 8.62 -11.56
C TYR A 95 -3.33 8.20 -13.00
N GLU A 96 -3.05 9.20 -13.86
CA GLU A 96 -2.56 8.96 -15.22
C GLU A 96 -1.10 8.49 -15.19
N ILE A 97 -0.82 7.43 -15.94
CA ILE A 97 0.50 6.83 -16.14
C ILE A 97 0.80 6.67 -17.64
N SER A 98 2.08 6.50 -17.97
CA SER A 98 2.55 6.20 -19.30
C SER A 98 2.49 4.70 -19.60
N GLN A 99 2.60 4.34 -20.88
CA GLN A 99 2.51 2.96 -21.35
C GLN A 99 3.58 2.06 -20.73
N ASP A 100 4.82 2.53 -20.58
CA ASP A 100 5.91 1.76 -19.95
C ASP A 100 5.58 1.34 -18.53
N VAL A 101 4.89 2.18 -17.76
CA VAL A 101 4.41 1.83 -16.42
C VAL A 101 3.22 0.88 -16.51
N ALA A 102 2.29 1.10 -17.45
CA ALA A 102 1.11 0.26 -17.61
C ALA A 102 1.48 -1.19 -17.97
N GLU A 103 2.50 -1.40 -18.81
CA GLU A 103 3.00 -2.72 -19.20
C GLU A 103 3.36 -3.59 -17.99
N HIS A 104 3.98 -3.03 -16.95
CA HIS A 104 4.26 -3.77 -15.72
C HIS A 104 2.99 -4.27 -15.02
N PHE A 105 1.88 -3.54 -15.10
CA PHE A 105 0.61 -3.96 -14.51
C PHE A 105 -0.12 -4.97 -15.38
N VAL A 106 0.00 -4.87 -16.70
CA VAL A 106 -0.51 -5.89 -17.63
C VAL A 106 0.15 -7.23 -17.36
N ASP A 107 1.49 -7.24 -17.26
CA ASP A 107 2.27 -8.46 -17.02
C ASP A 107 1.98 -9.07 -15.65
N GLU A 108 1.93 -8.24 -14.59
CA GLU A 108 1.82 -8.73 -13.21
C GLU A 108 0.39 -9.18 -12.84
N PHE A 109 -0.63 -8.51 -13.38
CA PHE A 109 -2.03 -8.78 -13.04
C PHE A 109 -2.77 -9.56 -14.14
N ALA A 110 -2.05 -10.01 -15.19
CA ALA A 110 -2.60 -10.79 -16.32
C ALA A 110 -3.90 -10.19 -16.88
N THR A 111 -3.93 -8.85 -17.06
CA THR A 111 -5.15 -8.13 -17.43
C THR A 111 -5.61 -8.37 -18.86
N THR A 112 -4.82 -9.06 -19.69
CA THR A 112 -5.09 -9.26 -21.12
C THR A 112 -6.38 -10.04 -21.35
N ASP A 113 -6.68 -11.04 -20.50
CA ASP A 113 -7.86 -11.91 -20.60
C ASP A 113 -8.84 -11.71 -19.43
N ASP A 114 -8.60 -10.71 -18.58
CA ASP A 114 -9.45 -10.40 -17.43
C ASP A 114 -10.63 -9.52 -17.86
N PRO A 115 -11.89 -9.96 -17.70
CA PRO A 115 -13.06 -9.13 -17.98
C PRO A 115 -13.14 -7.86 -17.11
N HIS A 116 -12.41 -7.85 -16.00
CA HIS A 116 -12.29 -6.72 -15.08
C HIS A 116 -10.96 -5.96 -15.22
N ALA A 117 -10.28 -6.09 -16.37
CA ALA A 117 -9.02 -5.37 -16.63
C ALA A 117 -9.17 -3.85 -16.51
N SER A 118 -10.33 -3.31 -16.89
CA SER A 118 -10.64 -1.87 -16.77
C SER A 118 -10.72 -1.39 -15.32
N ASP A 119 -10.95 -2.29 -14.35
CA ASP A 119 -10.95 -1.94 -12.93
C ASP A 119 -9.54 -1.59 -12.44
N ILE A 120 -8.51 -2.09 -13.13
CA ILE A 120 -7.10 -1.79 -12.87
C ILE A 120 -6.57 -0.71 -13.80
N LEU A 121 -6.73 -0.89 -15.11
CA LEU A 121 -6.16 -0.03 -16.15
C LEU A 121 -7.23 0.43 -17.14
N LEU A 122 -7.41 1.73 -17.26
CA LEU A 122 -8.29 2.32 -18.26
C LEU A 122 -7.44 3.08 -19.29
N TYR A 123 -7.48 2.62 -20.55
CA TYR A 123 -6.78 3.30 -21.65
C TYR A 123 -7.43 4.63 -21.99
N LYS A 124 -6.62 5.70 -22.13
CA LYS A 124 -7.08 7.07 -22.39
C LYS A 124 -6.74 7.58 -23.78
N GLY A 125 -5.97 6.85 -24.56
CA GLY A 125 -5.39 7.30 -25.82
C GLY A 125 -3.92 7.74 -25.66
N ASP A 126 -3.23 7.86 -26.79
CA ASP A 126 -1.85 8.37 -26.87
C ASP A 126 -0.86 7.70 -25.88
N GLY A 127 -1.01 6.39 -25.64
CA GLY A 127 -0.16 5.65 -24.72
C GLY A 127 -0.33 6.05 -23.25
N LYS A 128 -1.48 6.64 -22.89
CA LYS A 128 -1.83 7.02 -21.51
C LYS A 128 -2.89 6.10 -20.94
N TYR A 129 -2.74 5.81 -19.66
CA TYR A 129 -3.64 4.96 -18.91
C TYR A 129 -3.99 5.59 -17.57
N GLN A 130 -5.17 5.26 -17.04
CA GLN A 130 -5.52 5.53 -15.65
C GLN A 130 -5.40 4.25 -14.84
N LEU A 131 -4.62 4.32 -13.76
CA LEU A 131 -4.27 3.18 -12.93
C LEU A 131 -5.00 3.24 -11.59
N ASN A 132 -5.66 2.14 -11.22
CA ASN A 132 -6.33 1.95 -9.94
C ASN A 132 -5.43 1.19 -8.96
N LEU A 133 -4.62 1.91 -8.18
CA LEU A 133 -3.77 1.30 -7.16
C LEU A 133 -4.59 0.66 -6.01
N TRP A 134 -5.79 1.16 -5.73
CA TRP A 134 -6.63 0.58 -4.67
C TRP A 134 -7.05 -0.83 -5.03
N GLU A 135 -7.57 -1.01 -6.25
CA GLU A 135 -7.98 -2.32 -6.74
C GLU A 135 -6.79 -3.28 -6.88
N CYS A 136 -5.65 -2.81 -7.40
CA CYS A 136 -4.44 -3.63 -7.47
C CYS A 136 -4.03 -4.16 -6.09
N ASN A 137 -3.97 -3.29 -5.08
CA ASN A 137 -3.59 -3.70 -3.73
C ASN A 137 -4.65 -4.59 -3.09
N ARG A 138 -5.96 -4.35 -3.33
CA ARG A 138 -7.03 -5.25 -2.88
C ARG A 138 -6.82 -6.66 -3.44
N ARG A 139 -6.60 -6.80 -4.76
CA ARG A 139 -6.35 -8.10 -5.39
C ARG A 139 -5.12 -8.79 -4.80
N VAL A 140 -4.03 -8.05 -4.60
CA VAL A 140 -2.80 -8.59 -3.97
C VAL A 140 -3.10 -9.15 -2.57
N LEU A 141 -3.93 -8.47 -1.78
CA LEU A 141 -4.27 -8.91 -0.42
C LEU A 141 -5.17 -10.14 -0.44
N VAL A 142 -6.18 -10.18 -1.32
CA VAL A 142 -7.08 -11.35 -1.49
C VAL A 142 -6.29 -12.57 -1.95
N GLU A 143 -5.45 -12.43 -2.97
CA GLU A 143 -4.60 -13.51 -3.48
C GLU A 143 -3.56 -13.98 -2.44
N ALA A 144 -3.18 -13.11 -1.50
CA ALA A 144 -2.32 -13.49 -0.38
C ALA A 144 -3.06 -14.21 0.77
N GLY A 145 -4.39 -14.34 0.67
CA GLY A 145 -5.23 -15.08 1.62
C GLY A 145 -5.98 -14.23 2.63
N VAL A 146 -5.93 -12.89 2.55
CA VAL A 146 -6.77 -12.02 3.37
C VAL A 146 -8.23 -12.15 2.91
N GLN A 147 -9.15 -12.36 3.84
CA GLN A 147 -10.56 -12.44 3.52
C GLN A 147 -11.07 -11.08 3.01
N GLU A 148 -11.85 -11.08 1.95
CA GLU A 148 -12.30 -9.84 1.30
C GLU A 148 -13.08 -8.93 2.25
N ASP A 149 -13.91 -9.50 3.12
CA ASP A 149 -14.68 -8.77 4.14
C ASP A 149 -13.78 -8.12 5.22
N ASN A 150 -12.54 -8.55 5.32
CA ASN A 150 -11.54 -8.00 6.23
C ASN A 150 -10.69 -6.89 5.57
N ILE A 151 -10.98 -6.48 4.33
CA ILE A 151 -10.25 -5.45 3.61
C ILE A 151 -11.09 -4.18 3.52
N ALA A 152 -10.67 -3.13 4.23
CA ALA A 152 -11.31 -1.82 4.14
C ALA A 152 -10.54 -0.91 3.15
N ILE A 153 -11.27 -0.20 2.30
CA ILE A 153 -10.71 0.83 1.41
C ILE A 153 -11.25 2.18 1.84
N SER A 154 -10.37 3.14 2.10
CA SER A 154 -10.76 4.48 2.59
C SER A 154 -11.61 5.26 1.58
N ASN A 155 -11.45 5.02 0.28
CA ASN A 155 -12.08 5.77 -0.81
C ASN A 155 -11.82 7.29 -0.75
N ILE A 156 -10.72 7.70 -0.11
CA ILE A 156 -10.32 9.10 0.01
C ILE A 156 -9.13 9.36 -0.93
N CYS A 157 -9.39 10.14 -1.98
CA CYS A 157 -8.34 10.52 -2.93
C CYS A 157 -7.58 11.74 -2.43
N THR A 158 -6.25 11.62 -2.36
CA THR A 158 -5.33 12.71 -2.00
C THR A 158 -5.37 13.85 -3.01
N CYS A 159 -5.42 13.52 -4.30
CA CYS A 159 -5.40 14.48 -5.39
C CYS A 159 -6.74 15.24 -5.52
N CYS A 160 -7.87 14.60 -5.23
CA CYS A 160 -9.18 15.25 -5.20
C CYS A 160 -9.38 16.16 -3.98
N ASN A 161 -8.58 15.98 -2.93
CA ASN A 161 -8.70 16.72 -1.66
C ASN A 161 -7.43 17.50 -1.31
N PRO A 162 -6.89 18.36 -2.21
CA PRO A 162 -5.59 19.02 -2.04
C PRO A 162 -5.57 20.09 -0.94
N SER A 163 -6.74 20.52 -0.47
CA SER A 163 -6.88 21.44 0.67
C SER A 163 -6.69 20.77 2.03
N LEU A 164 -6.84 19.43 2.10
CA LEU A 164 -6.76 18.66 3.33
C LEU A 164 -5.55 17.71 3.34
N LEU A 165 -5.16 17.22 2.16
CA LEU A 165 -4.17 16.16 2.01
C LEU A 165 -3.06 16.59 1.05
N PHE A 166 -1.82 16.25 1.37
CA PHE A 166 -0.72 16.45 0.43
C PHE A 166 -0.82 15.47 -0.75
N SER A 167 -0.74 16.02 -1.96
CA SER A 167 -0.72 15.26 -3.20
C SER A 167 0.44 15.72 -4.08
N HIS A 168 1.26 14.77 -4.50
CA HIS A 168 2.34 15.00 -5.46
C HIS A 168 1.77 15.43 -6.82
N ARG A 169 0.69 14.76 -7.25
CA ARG A 169 0.02 15.00 -8.52
C ARG A 169 -0.62 16.38 -8.55
N ALA A 170 -1.46 16.71 -7.56
CA ALA A 170 -2.16 17.99 -7.52
C ALA A 170 -1.21 19.19 -7.36
N SER A 171 -0.10 19.01 -6.65
CA SER A 171 0.88 20.10 -6.40
C SER A 171 2.02 20.16 -7.41
N HIS A 172 2.00 19.32 -8.46
CA HIS A 172 3.09 19.20 -9.43
C HIS A 172 4.47 19.03 -8.75
N GLY A 173 4.53 18.19 -7.71
CA GLY A 173 5.73 17.87 -6.95
C GLY A 173 6.08 18.84 -5.81
N LYS A 174 5.43 19.97 -5.71
CA LYS A 174 5.65 20.97 -4.63
C LYS A 174 4.77 20.64 -3.42
N ARG A 175 5.19 19.68 -2.59
CA ARG A 175 4.34 19.11 -1.55
C ARG A 175 5.09 18.79 -0.26
N GLY A 176 4.35 18.69 0.84
CA GLY A 176 4.76 17.95 2.04
C GLY A 176 4.46 16.45 1.91
N ASN A 177 4.46 15.76 3.03
CA ASN A 177 4.09 14.35 3.12
C ASN A 177 2.93 14.15 4.10
N LEU A 178 2.12 13.14 3.84
CA LEU A 178 1.21 12.54 4.79
C LEU A 178 1.97 11.51 5.62
N GLY A 179 1.57 11.32 6.86
CA GLY A 179 2.10 10.28 7.73
C GLY A 179 1.03 9.24 8.04
N ALA A 180 1.38 7.95 7.91
CA ALA A 180 0.61 6.85 8.46
C ALA A 180 1.31 6.33 9.70
N PHE A 181 0.54 6.07 10.76
CA PHE A 181 1.07 5.64 12.05
C PHE A 181 0.24 4.49 12.60
N MET A 182 0.91 3.48 13.16
CA MET A 182 0.29 2.38 13.90
C MET A 182 1.10 2.04 15.14
N PHE A 183 0.44 1.64 16.21
CA PHE A 183 1.09 1.05 17.39
C PHE A 183 0.13 0.14 18.14
N LEU A 184 0.67 -0.81 18.89
CA LEU A 184 -0.04 -1.63 19.86
C LEU A 184 0.01 -0.96 21.23
N LYS A 185 -1.11 -1.01 21.94
CA LYS A 185 -1.20 -0.61 23.35
C LYS A 185 -0.92 -1.80 24.27
#